data_f59bae97dfeca9edfb5dc7bda8f264e5
#
_entry.id   f59bae97dfeca9edfb5dc7bda8f264e5
#
_cell.length_a   1.000
_cell.length_b   1.000
_cell.length_c   1.000
_cell.angle_alpha   90.00
_cell.angle_beta   90.00
_cell.angle_gamma   90.00
#
_symmetry.space_group_name_H-M   'P 1'
#
loop_
_entity.id
_entity.type
_entity.pdbx_description
1 polymer ?
#
loop_
_entity_poly.entity_id
_entity_poly.type
_entity_poly.pdbx_seq_one_letter_code
_entity_poly.pdbx_strand_id
1 'polypeptide(L)'
;MPNRRQPYGRLLAASGILLAVVLVSALMTTFLQAPNLDALADATAVPSAEATPSPEPTITPTPAVYAPFGAQYGYGGANLIPDTPTPNPVTSAPTAALTDTPAPTAVPTRTLKKNSTGDDVKKLQQALIDLGYLADAADGTFGANTQEAVTRFQAVNGLSADGLAGAKTQELLYSGSALSADQAPKPDFLILVNRQHKLGKNDAPTDLVTIENVLSADIVKVKYSGTKADRTATEALGQMLSAAIADGVSNFQISSAYRTYSEQQKLVDNSVAKYRKNNPDWSRDRCLSATYNTVAPAGTSEHQTGLAFDITVPGVSFTGTQQQKWLHAHCAEYGFIVRFTAEKQKLTGFVAESWHFRYVGKEAAAVITQNGWCLEEYVEKMGL
;
A
#
# COMPACT_ATOMS: atom_id res chain seq x y z
N MET A 1 -25.12 56.26 -54.42
CA MET A 1 -23.99 57.15 -54.04
C MET A 1 -23.17 56.39 -53.04
N PRO A 2 -21.88 56.08 -53.32
CA PRO A 2 -21.07 55.19 -52.50
C PRO A 2 -20.27 55.96 -51.47
N ASN A 3 -20.21 55.45 -50.26
CA ASN A 3 -19.49 55.97 -49.13
C ASN A 3 -18.05 55.42 -49.11
N ARG A 4 -17.09 56.27 -49.22
CA ARG A 4 -15.65 55.97 -49.16
C ARG A 4 -15.24 55.70 -47.71
N ARG A 5 -14.65 54.50 -47.44
CA ARG A 5 -13.90 54.20 -46.23
C ARG A 5 -12.41 54.43 -46.52
N GLN A 6 -11.76 55.25 -45.74
CA GLN A 6 -10.33 55.48 -45.70
C GLN A 6 -9.63 54.38 -44.86
N PRO A 7 -8.41 53.98 -45.22
CA PRO A 7 -7.63 53.00 -44.41
C PRO A 7 -6.56 53.73 -43.60
N TYR A 8 -6.66 53.72 -42.30
CA TYR A 8 -5.52 53.98 -41.40
C TYR A 8 -5.44 52.89 -40.30
N GLY A 9 -4.34 52.12 -40.29
CA GLY A 9 -4.11 51.17 -39.23
C GLY A 9 -3.13 50.07 -39.57
N ARG A 10 -1.95 50.40 -40.02
CA ARG A 10 -0.81 49.47 -40.05
C ARG A 10 0.49 50.27 -39.99
N LEU A 11 0.92 50.58 -38.77
CA LEU A 11 2.34 50.93 -38.49
C LEU A 11 2.51 51.08 -36.96
N LEU A 12 2.64 50.00 -36.24
CA LEU A 12 3.18 49.97 -34.86
C LEU A 12 3.26 48.52 -34.35
N ALA A 13 3.98 47.68 -35.08
CA ALA A 13 4.24 46.29 -34.59
C ALA A 13 5.68 45.80 -34.97
N ALA A 14 6.61 46.71 -35.27
CA ALA A 14 7.96 46.30 -35.67
C ALA A 14 9.06 46.64 -34.66
N SER A 15 8.74 47.31 -33.54
CA SER A 15 9.79 47.76 -32.59
C SER A 15 9.87 46.92 -31.30
N GLY A 16 8.98 45.96 -31.09
CA GLY A 16 8.97 45.14 -29.86
C GLY A 16 9.78 43.83 -29.92
N ILE A 17 10.08 43.35 -31.13
CA ILE A 17 10.72 42.04 -31.30
C ILE A 17 12.26 42.13 -31.30
N LEU A 18 12.84 43.29 -31.56
CA LEU A 18 14.32 43.44 -31.61
C LEU A 18 14.94 43.57 -30.20
N LEU A 19 14.20 43.97 -29.18
CA LEU A 19 14.72 44.13 -27.82
C LEU A 19 14.73 42.81 -27.03
N ALA A 20 13.85 41.83 -27.35
CA ALA A 20 13.78 40.55 -26.70
C ALA A 20 14.89 39.56 -27.13
N VAL A 21 15.41 39.69 -28.36
CA VAL A 21 16.46 38.81 -28.88
C VAL A 21 17.85 39.21 -28.35
N VAL A 22 18.09 40.47 -28.04
CA VAL A 22 19.36 40.92 -27.48
C VAL A 22 19.52 40.59 -26.00
N LEU A 23 18.43 40.51 -25.21
CA LEU A 23 18.46 40.16 -23.80
C LEU A 23 18.61 38.62 -23.55
N VAL A 24 18.17 37.77 -24.47
CA VAL A 24 18.36 36.31 -24.38
C VAL A 24 19.78 35.91 -24.78
N SER A 25 20.45 36.63 -25.67
CA SER A 25 21.84 36.36 -26.05
C SER A 25 22.87 36.78 -24.99
N ALA A 26 22.55 37.75 -24.12
CA ALA A 26 23.45 38.20 -23.06
C ALA A 26 23.37 37.31 -21.80
N LEU A 27 22.30 36.51 -21.60
CA LEU A 27 22.20 35.58 -20.49
C LEU A 27 22.77 34.19 -20.77
N MET A 28 23.02 33.83 -22.03
CA MET A 28 23.59 32.52 -22.39
C MET A 28 25.14 32.49 -22.43
N THR A 29 25.83 33.60 -22.35
CA THR A 29 27.31 33.64 -22.36
C THR A 29 27.95 33.60 -20.97
N THR A 30 27.18 33.65 -19.89
CA THR A 30 27.70 33.56 -18.51
C THR A 30 27.57 32.19 -17.86
N PHE A 31 26.99 31.16 -18.53
CA PHE A 31 26.80 29.83 -17.99
C PHE A 31 27.73 28.74 -18.57
N LEU A 32 28.76 29.09 -19.31
CA LEU A 32 29.70 28.13 -19.93
C LEU A 32 31.12 28.24 -19.37
N GLN A 33 31.28 28.45 -18.07
CA GLN A 33 32.55 28.22 -17.39
C GLN A 33 32.30 27.52 -16.06
N ALA A 34 32.07 26.20 -16.13
CA ALA A 34 32.17 25.33 -14.96
C ALA A 34 33.65 25.21 -14.58
N PRO A 35 34.03 25.42 -13.32
CA PRO A 35 35.39 25.15 -12.89
C PRO A 35 35.68 23.65 -12.94
N ASN A 36 36.84 23.31 -13.44
CA ASN A 36 37.44 21.99 -13.55
C ASN A 36 37.57 21.38 -12.16
N LEU A 37 36.87 20.26 -11.88
CA LEU A 37 36.81 19.56 -10.60
C LEU A 37 37.99 18.59 -10.36
N ASP A 38 39.04 18.64 -11.17
CA ASP A 38 40.22 17.77 -11.04
C ASP A 38 41.35 18.32 -10.15
N ALA A 39 41.15 19.44 -9.44
CA ALA A 39 42.19 20.11 -8.65
C ALA A 39 41.98 20.05 -7.12
N LEU A 40 41.13 19.16 -6.59
CA LEU A 40 40.90 19.04 -5.13
C LEU A 40 41.21 17.64 -4.58
N ALA A 41 42.10 16.90 -5.19
CA ALA A 41 42.50 15.56 -4.74
C ALA A 41 43.88 15.54 -4.04
N ASP A 42 44.44 16.69 -3.65
CA ASP A 42 45.78 16.67 -3.03
C ASP A 42 45.93 17.74 -1.94
N ALA A 43 45.24 17.60 -0.83
CA ALA A 43 45.59 18.16 0.50
C ALA A 43 44.63 17.69 1.56
N THR A 44 44.95 16.61 2.26
CA THR A 44 44.87 16.46 3.72
C THR A 44 45.25 15.00 4.10
N ALA A 45 46.55 14.75 4.18
CA ALA A 45 47.06 13.66 4.97
C ALA A 45 47.03 14.15 6.45
N VAL A 46 46.13 13.59 7.26
CA VAL A 46 46.16 13.70 8.72
C VAL A 46 46.77 12.41 9.25
N PRO A 47 47.78 12.46 10.15
CA PRO A 47 48.45 11.25 10.65
C PRO A 47 47.50 10.40 11.49
N SER A 48 47.51 9.10 11.20
CA SER A 48 46.85 8.04 11.94
C SER A 48 47.34 8.00 13.40
N ALA A 49 46.46 8.30 14.36
CA ALA A 49 46.66 7.89 15.75
C ALA A 49 46.05 6.51 15.92
N GLU A 50 46.87 5.55 16.31
CA GLU A 50 46.46 4.20 16.70
C GLU A 50 45.47 4.30 17.89
N ALA A 51 44.24 3.91 17.65
CA ALA A 51 43.23 3.75 18.71
C ALA A 51 43.28 2.30 19.21
N THR A 52 43.69 2.15 20.48
CA THR A 52 43.56 0.94 21.28
C THR A 52 42.12 0.43 21.29
N PRO A 53 41.83 -0.87 21.08
CA PRO A 53 40.47 -1.37 21.14
C PRO A 53 39.94 -1.33 22.59
N SER A 54 38.84 -0.58 22.79
CA SER A 54 38.02 -0.65 23.98
C SER A 54 37.21 -1.94 24.01
N PRO A 55 37.05 -2.61 25.16
CA PRO A 55 36.32 -3.88 25.22
C PRO A 55 34.83 -3.69 24.92
N GLU A 56 34.34 -4.56 24.07
CA GLU A 56 32.94 -4.69 23.64
C GLU A 56 32.05 -5.03 24.85
N PRO A 57 30.93 -4.35 25.09
CA PRO A 57 29.99 -4.77 26.11
C PRO A 57 29.28 -6.06 25.68
N THR A 58 29.52 -7.13 26.39
CA THR A 58 28.79 -8.39 26.28
C THR A 58 27.36 -8.20 26.72
N ILE A 59 26.45 -8.02 25.79
CA ILE A 59 25.01 -8.04 26.05
C ILE A 59 24.53 -9.49 25.99
N THR A 60 24.25 -10.05 27.13
CA THR A 60 23.53 -11.33 27.28
C THR A 60 22.09 -11.10 26.80
N PRO A 61 21.58 -11.84 25.81
CA PRO A 61 20.20 -11.70 25.39
C PRO A 61 19.29 -12.30 26.46
N THR A 62 18.47 -11.45 27.10
CA THR A 62 17.32 -11.90 27.87
C THR A 62 16.27 -12.42 26.88
N PRO A 63 15.75 -13.64 27.02
CA PRO A 63 14.74 -14.14 26.10
C PRO A 63 13.45 -13.34 26.26
N ALA A 64 13.09 -12.56 25.25
CA ALA A 64 11.77 -11.97 25.15
C ALA A 64 10.75 -13.08 24.96
N VAL A 65 9.82 -13.19 25.90
CA VAL A 65 8.67 -14.09 25.81
C VAL A 65 7.75 -13.51 24.73
N TYR A 66 7.78 -14.13 23.59
CA TYR A 66 6.95 -13.77 22.43
C TYR A 66 5.55 -14.37 22.63
N ALA A 67 4.54 -13.53 22.80
CA ALA A 67 3.14 -13.93 22.58
C ALA A 67 2.86 -13.85 21.06
N PRO A 68 2.35 -14.91 20.43
CA PRO A 68 2.03 -14.85 19.00
C PRO A 68 0.87 -13.88 18.76
N PHE A 69 1.02 -13.07 17.70
CA PHE A 69 0.08 -12.06 17.20
C PHE A 69 -1.20 -12.71 16.63
N GLY A 70 -1.89 -13.48 17.34
CA GLY A 70 -3.17 -14.14 17.02
C GLY A 70 -4.04 -14.32 18.25
N ALA A 71 -3.54 -13.95 19.42
CA ALA A 71 -4.20 -14.25 20.70
C ALA A 71 -5.03 -13.09 21.27
N GLN A 72 -5.19 -11.97 20.54
CA GLN A 72 -5.88 -10.78 21.07
C GLN A 72 -7.33 -10.64 20.58
N TYR A 73 -7.82 -11.60 19.78
CA TYR A 73 -9.25 -11.76 19.57
C TYR A 73 -9.74 -12.97 20.37
N GLY A 74 -9.95 -12.72 21.69
CA GLY A 74 -10.37 -13.72 22.63
C GLY A 74 -11.81 -14.20 22.37
N TYR A 75 -11.96 -15.40 21.90
CA TYR A 75 -13.12 -16.20 22.23
C TYR A 75 -12.86 -16.84 23.60
N GLY A 76 -13.18 -16.12 24.66
CA GLY A 76 -13.21 -16.62 26.04
C GLY A 76 -14.44 -17.45 26.26
N GLY A 77 -14.38 -18.75 26.02
CA GLY A 77 -15.30 -19.72 26.47
C GLY A 77 -14.77 -20.37 27.75
N ALA A 78 -15.08 -19.85 28.92
CA ALA A 78 -14.85 -20.52 30.17
C ALA A 78 -15.98 -21.55 30.37
N ASN A 79 -15.65 -22.84 30.29
CA ASN A 79 -16.49 -23.92 30.80
C ASN A 79 -16.54 -23.83 32.33
N LEU A 80 -17.69 -23.40 32.85
CA LEU A 80 -18.12 -23.71 34.20
C LEU A 80 -19.40 -24.54 34.06
N ILE A 81 -19.30 -25.81 34.41
CA ILE A 81 -20.42 -26.73 34.58
C ILE A 81 -20.97 -26.47 35.96
N PRO A 82 -22.24 -26.11 36.15
CA PRO A 82 -22.96 -26.31 37.39
C PRO A 82 -23.92 -27.49 37.25
N ASP A 83 -24.03 -28.19 38.37
CA ASP A 83 -24.79 -29.42 38.61
C ASP A 83 -26.24 -29.42 38.11
N THR A 84 -26.64 -30.59 37.64
CA THR A 84 -27.96 -30.97 37.13
C THR A 84 -28.98 -31.03 38.26
N PRO A 85 -30.16 -30.44 38.17
CA PRO A 85 -31.34 -30.91 38.87
C PRO A 85 -32.24 -31.76 37.98
N THR A 86 -32.72 -32.83 38.56
CA THR A 86 -33.63 -33.90 38.10
C THR A 86 -34.93 -33.34 37.50
N PRO A 87 -35.50 -33.94 36.44
CA PRO A 87 -36.69 -33.43 35.78
C PRO A 87 -38.00 -33.84 36.48
N ASN A 88 -38.90 -32.87 36.60
CA ASN A 88 -40.32 -33.10 36.90
C ASN A 88 -41.11 -33.23 35.58
N PRO A 89 -42.12 -34.06 35.50
CA PRO A 89 -42.89 -34.32 34.30
C PRO A 89 -43.89 -33.21 34.01
N VAL A 90 -43.86 -32.65 32.81
CA VAL A 90 -44.84 -31.67 32.35
C VAL A 90 -45.60 -32.15 31.13
N THR A 91 -46.87 -32.09 31.30
CA THR A 91 -48.03 -32.29 30.46
C THR A 91 -47.87 -31.79 29.02
N SER A 92 -48.28 -32.62 28.06
CA SER A 92 -48.36 -32.30 26.63
C SER A 92 -49.34 -31.15 26.33
N ALA A 93 -48.85 -30.14 25.62
CA ALA A 93 -49.64 -29.09 24.96
C ALA A 93 -49.55 -29.26 23.42
N PRO A 94 -50.53 -28.77 22.64
CA PRO A 94 -50.79 -29.23 21.29
C PRO A 94 -49.74 -28.74 20.26
N THR A 95 -49.42 -29.65 19.36
CA THR A 95 -48.55 -29.46 18.20
C THR A 95 -49.05 -28.29 17.32
N ALA A 96 -48.30 -27.16 17.32
CA ALA A 96 -48.44 -26.16 16.28
C ALA A 96 -47.81 -26.68 14.99
N ALA A 97 -48.52 -26.54 13.90
CA ALA A 97 -48.09 -26.95 12.57
C ALA A 97 -46.74 -26.31 12.21
N LEU A 98 -45.77 -27.15 11.83
CA LEU A 98 -44.49 -26.73 11.28
C LEU A 98 -44.75 -25.97 9.96
N THR A 99 -44.51 -24.68 9.95
CA THR A 99 -44.36 -23.90 8.73
C THR A 99 -43.16 -24.46 7.98
N ASP A 100 -43.41 -24.86 6.72
CA ASP A 100 -42.36 -25.34 5.81
C ASP A 100 -41.19 -24.36 5.77
N THR A 101 -40.07 -24.75 6.39
CA THR A 101 -38.79 -24.15 6.16
C THR A 101 -38.41 -24.44 4.69
N PRO A 102 -38.14 -23.45 3.85
CA PRO A 102 -37.75 -23.72 2.48
C PRO A 102 -36.55 -24.67 2.48
N ALA A 103 -36.65 -25.74 1.71
CA ALA A 103 -35.61 -26.73 1.56
C ALA A 103 -34.28 -26.02 1.15
N PRO A 104 -33.13 -26.45 1.72
CA PRO A 104 -31.85 -25.83 1.37
C PRO A 104 -31.66 -25.92 -0.14
N THR A 105 -31.49 -24.75 -0.77
CA THR A 105 -31.23 -24.64 -2.21
C THR A 105 -30.01 -25.49 -2.54
N ALA A 106 -30.16 -26.50 -3.39
CA ALA A 106 -29.07 -27.39 -3.78
C ALA A 106 -27.83 -26.61 -4.17
N VAL A 107 -26.72 -26.85 -3.48
CA VAL A 107 -25.43 -26.15 -3.75
C VAL A 107 -24.98 -26.54 -5.17
N PRO A 108 -24.63 -25.57 -6.02
CA PRO A 108 -24.10 -25.87 -7.35
C PRO A 108 -22.87 -26.77 -7.26
N THR A 109 -22.85 -27.86 -8.00
CA THR A 109 -21.78 -28.87 -7.91
C THR A 109 -20.54 -28.51 -8.73
N ARG A 110 -20.61 -27.45 -9.58
CA ARG A 110 -19.52 -27.02 -10.45
C ARG A 110 -18.69 -25.90 -9.79
N THR A 111 -17.37 -26.07 -9.74
CA THR A 111 -16.45 -24.97 -9.38
C THR A 111 -16.43 -23.92 -10.49
N LEU A 112 -16.74 -22.67 -10.15
CA LEU A 112 -16.66 -21.53 -11.05
C LEU A 112 -15.31 -20.84 -10.89
N LYS A 113 -14.69 -20.52 -12.03
CA LYS A 113 -13.34 -19.93 -12.10
C LYS A 113 -13.21 -19.07 -13.34
N LYS A 114 -12.10 -18.36 -13.50
CA LYS A 114 -11.81 -17.54 -14.69
C LYS A 114 -12.13 -18.28 -15.98
N ASN A 115 -12.84 -17.62 -16.87
CA ASN A 115 -13.39 -18.11 -18.15
C ASN A 115 -14.61 -19.05 -18.01
N SER A 116 -15.15 -19.29 -16.82
CA SER A 116 -16.49 -19.90 -16.69
C SER A 116 -17.55 -18.94 -17.20
N THR A 117 -18.61 -19.47 -17.85
CA THR A 117 -19.74 -18.69 -18.34
C THR A 117 -21.06 -19.39 -18.04
N GLY A 118 -22.15 -18.63 -17.96
CA GLY A 118 -23.51 -19.15 -17.80
C GLY A 118 -24.29 -18.52 -16.65
N ASP A 119 -25.51 -19.00 -16.44
CA ASP A 119 -26.44 -18.46 -15.43
C ASP A 119 -25.96 -18.70 -13.98
N ASP A 120 -25.19 -19.75 -13.75
CA ASP A 120 -24.56 -20.02 -12.45
C ASP A 120 -23.46 -18.97 -12.13
N VAL A 121 -22.71 -18.50 -13.13
CA VAL A 121 -21.78 -17.38 -13.00
C VAL A 121 -22.55 -16.09 -12.73
N LYS A 122 -23.62 -15.84 -13.45
CA LYS A 122 -24.47 -14.66 -13.25
C LYS A 122 -25.07 -14.63 -11.87
N LYS A 123 -25.54 -15.78 -11.34
CA LYS A 123 -26.04 -15.93 -9.97
C LYS A 123 -24.94 -15.63 -8.94
N LEU A 124 -23.72 -16.16 -9.15
CA LEU A 124 -22.56 -15.89 -8.32
C LEU A 124 -22.24 -14.39 -8.28
N GLN A 125 -22.18 -13.76 -9.44
CA GLN A 125 -21.89 -12.32 -9.55
C GLN A 125 -22.94 -11.48 -8.83
N GLN A 126 -24.24 -11.79 -8.99
CA GLN A 126 -25.30 -11.08 -8.28
C GLN A 126 -25.14 -11.18 -6.76
N ALA A 127 -24.88 -12.37 -6.23
CA ALA A 127 -24.67 -12.55 -4.80
C ALA A 127 -23.42 -11.77 -4.29
N LEU A 128 -22.37 -11.71 -5.08
CA LEU A 128 -21.18 -10.89 -4.76
C LEU A 128 -21.48 -9.38 -4.81
N ILE A 129 -22.37 -8.95 -5.72
CA ILE A 129 -22.86 -7.56 -5.79
C ILE A 129 -23.69 -7.24 -4.55
N ASP A 130 -24.64 -8.10 -4.20
CA ASP A 130 -25.54 -7.92 -3.06
C ASP A 130 -24.77 -7.82 -1.73
N LEU A 131 -23.61 -8.49 -1.64
CA LEU A 131 -22.71 -8.44 -0.49
C LEU A 131 -21.60 -7.36 -0.62
N GLY A 132 -21.60 -6.56 -1.68
CA GLY A 132 -20.67 -5.44 -1.88
C GLY A 132 -19.25 -5.84 -2.32
N TYR A 133 -19.01 -7.07 -2.74
CA TYR A 133 -17.70 -7.52 -3.20
C TYR A 133 -17.43 -7.24 -4.69
N LEU A 134 -18.47 -7.14 -5.52
CA LEU A 134 -18.37 -6.89 -6.96
C LEU A 134 -19.15 -5.62 -7.31
N ALA A 135 -18.49 -4.70 -8.04
CA ALA A 135 -19.11 -3.46 -8.52
C ALA A 135 -19.62 -3.57 -9.97
N ASP A 136 -19.19 -4.59 -10.72
CA ASP A 136 -19.57 -4.83 -12.10
C ASP A 136 -20.99 -5.41 -12.21
N ALA A 137 -21.57 -5.36 -13.42
CA ALA A 137 -22.83 -6.03 -13.69
C ALA A 137 -22.66 -7.56 -13.67
N ALA A 138 -23.74 -8.28 -13.30
CA ALA A 138 -23.80 -9.73 -13.39
C ALA A 138 -24.01 -10.16 -14.87
N ASP A 139 -22.94 -10.20 -15.65
CA ASP A 139 -22.93 -10.49 -17.09
C ASP A 139 -22.91 -12.00 -17.44
N GLY A 140 -22.64 -12.84 -16.44
CA GLY A 140 -22.52 -14.29 -16.62
C GLY A 140 -21.16 -14.74 -17.15
N THR A 141 -20.13 -13.87 -17.12
CA THR A 141 -18.77 -14.20 -17.54
C THR A 141 -17.80 -14.04 -16.36
N PHE A 142 -17.16 -15.11 -15.91
CA PHE A 142 -16.21 -15.07 -14.82
C PHE A 142 -14.88 -14.44 -15.28
N GLY A 143 -14.81 -13.12 -15.23
CA GLY A 143 -13.63 -12.32 -15.59
C GLY A 143 -12.65 -12.15 -14.44
N ALA A 144 -11.67 -11.24 -14.63
CA ALA A 144 -10.67 -10.90 -13.61
C ALA A 144 -11.33 -10.27 -12.38
N ASN A 145 -12.27 -9.33 -12.56
CA ASN A 145 -12.97 -8.64 -11.46
C ASN A 145 -13.84 -9.62 -10.65
N THR A 146 -14.50 -10.57 -11.30
CA THR A 146 -15.24 -11.64 -10.61
C THR A 146 -14.28 -12.51 -9.79
N GLN A 147 -13.12 -12.86 -10.32
CA GLN A 147 -12.10 -13.63 -9.60
C GLN A 147 -11.60 -12.88 -8.37
N GLU A 148 -11.32 -11.59 -8.50
CA GLU A 148 -10.89 -10.74 -7.38
C GLU A 148 -11.99 -10.63 -6.32
N ALA A 149 -13.24 -10.43 -6.71
CA ALA A 149 -14.39 -10.40 -5.81
C ALA A 149 -14.55 -11.71 -5.02
N VAL A 150 -14.39 -12.86 -5.69
CA VAL A 150 -14.39 -14.18 -5.02
C VAL A 150 -13.22 -14.30 -4.04
N THR A 151 -12.02 -13.88 -4.43
CA THR A 151 -10.84 -13.91 -3.55
C THR A 151 -11.07 -13.07 -2.29
N ARG A 152 -11.60 -11.86 -2.44
CA ARG A 152 -11.94 -10.98 -1.31
C ARG A 152 -13.02 -11.59 -0.42
N PHE A 153 -14.10 -12.09 -1.00
CA PHE A 153 -15.16 -12.78 -0.28
C PHE A 153 -14.59 -13.92 0.57
N GLN A 154 -13.74 -14.75 -0.03
CA GLN A 154 -13.10 -15.87 0.66
C GLN A 154 -12.23 -15.39 1.84
N ALA A 155 -11.39 -14.36 1.62
CA ALA A 155 -10.51 -13.82 2.66
C ALA A 155 -11.29 -13.26 3.84
N VAL A 156 -12.32 -12.44 3.59
CA VAL A 156 -13.16 -11.84 4.64
C VAL A 156 -13.93 -12.89 5.44
N ASN A 157 -14.34 -13.97 4.77
CA ASN A 157 -15.15 -15.02 5.37
C ASN A 157 -14.33 -16.23 5.85
N GLY A 158 -13.00 -16.11 5.97
CA GLY A 158 -12.13 -17.15 6.55
C GLY A 158 -11.96 -18.40 5.68
N LEU A 159 -12.24 -18.30 4.38
CA LEU A 159 -12.00 -19.37 3.42
C LEU A 159 -10.60 -19.23 2.79
N SER A 160 -10.12 -20.28 2.12
CA SER A 160 -8.92 -20.20 1.28
C SER A 160 -9.16 -19.21 0.14
N ALA A 161 -8.40 -18.12 0.09
CA ALA A 161 -8.55 -17.02 -0.88
C ALA A 161 -7.88 -17.34 -2.24
N ASP A 162 -8.33 -18.41 -2.90
CA ASP A 162 -7.78 -18.93 -4.16
C ASP A 162 -8.48 -18.37 -5.41
N GLY A 163 -9.58 -17.62 -5.23
CA GLY A 163 -10.37 -17.06 -6.31
C GLY A 163 -11.18 -18.09 -7.10
N LEU A 164 -11.34 -19.31 -6.56
CA LEU A 164 -12.15 -20.36 -7.14
C LEU A 164 -13.45 -20.52 -6.35
N ALA A 165 -14.61 -20.28 -6.96
CA ALA A 165 -15.88 -20.47 -6.31
C ALA A 165 -16.27 -21.95 -6.31
N GLY A 166 -15.61 -22.73 -5.44
CA GLY A 166 -15.92 -24.13 -5.16
C GLY A 166 -17.16 -24.30 -4.28
N ALA A 167 -17.48 -25.54 -3.90
CA ALA A 167 -18.68 -25.87 -3.13
C ALA A 167 -18.77 -25.07 -1.82
N LYS A 168 -17.70 -25.02 -1.00
CA LYS A 168 -17.67 -24.28 0.26
C LYS A 168 -17.89 -22.78 0.08
N THR A 169 -17.28 -22.20 -0.97
CA THR A 169 -17.42 -20.78 -1.28
C THR A 169 -18.86 -20.45 -1.67
N GLN A 170 -19.46 -21.26 -2.54
CA GLN A 170 -20.84 -21.07 -3.00
C GLN A 170 -21.85 -21.35 -1.87
N GLU A 171 -21.63 -22.37 -1.06
CA GLU A 171 -22.45 -22.67 0.12
C GLU A 171 -22.52 -21.49 1.06
N LEU A 172 -21.35 -20.94 1.45
CA LEU A 172 -21.31 -19.78 2.35
C LEU A 172 -21.91 -18.54 1.70
N LEU A 173 -21.61 -18.30 0.42
CA LEU A 173 -22.12 -17.13 -0.34
C LEU A 173 -23.64 -17.08 -0.38
N TYR A 174 -24.28 -18.25 -0.47
CA TYR A 174 -25.76 -18.37 -0.56
C TYR A 174 -26.44 -18.65 0.78
N SER A 175 -25.68 -18.83 1.86
CA SER A 175 -26.22 -19.20 3.18
C SER A 175 -26.99 -18.08 3.88
N GLY A 176 -26.77 -16.82 3.49
CA GLY A 176 -27.28 -15.66 4.22
C GLY A 176 -26.51 -15.33 5.51
N SER A 177 -25.46 -16.11 5.85
CA SER A 177 -24.62 -15.89 7.04
C SER A 177 -23.24 -15.33 6.72
N ALA A 178 -22.94 -15.12 5.43
CA ALA A 178 -21.68 -14.54 4.98
C ALA A 178 -21.58 -13.07 5.41
N LEU A 179 -20.37 -12.65 5.81
CA LEU A 179 -20.07 -11.25 6.05
C LEU A 179 -20.09 -10.49 4.70
N SER A 180 -20.69 -9.31 4.69
CA SER A 180 -20.61 -8.40 3.56
C SER A 180 -19.26 -7.64 3.54
N ALA A 181 -18.95 -6.95 2.46
CA ALA A 181 -17.68 -6.25 2.31
C ALA A 181 -17.51 -5.09 3.32
N ASP A 182 -18.60 -4.45 3.73
CA ASP A 182 -18.61 -3.40 4.76
C ASP A 182 -18.48 -3.96 6.19
N GLN A 183 -18.78 -5.24 6.41
CA GLN A 183 -18.54 -5.96 7.66
C GLN A 183 -17.14 -6.57 7.75
N ALA A 184 -16.33 -6.47 6.67
CA ALA A 184 -14.96 -6.93 6.70
C ALA A 184 -14.20 -6.27 7.87
N PRO A 185 -13.34 -7.02 8.59
CA PRO A 185 -12.45 -6.42 9.58
C PRO A 185 -11.67 -5.29 8.93
N LYS A 186 -11.85 -4.07 9.41
CA LYS A 186 -11.08 -2.93 8.89
C LYS A 186 -9.62 -3.14 9.21
N PRO A 187 -8.71 -2.91 8.25
CA PRO A 187 -7.28 -2.98 8.52
C PRO A 187 -6.93 -2.04 9.67
N ASP A 188 -6.03 -2.48 10.54
CA ASP A 188 -5.39 -1.57 11.48
C ASP A 188 -4.44 -0.66 10.69
N PHE A 189 -4.90 0.54 10.36
CA PHE A 189 -4.11 1.50 9.60
C PHE A 189 -2.89 2.02 10.38
N LEU A 190 -2.88 1.81 11.70
CA LEU A 190 -1.82 2.24 12.60
C LEU A 190 -0.84 1.12 12.94
N ILE A 191 -1.04 -0.08 12.39
CA ILE A 191 -0.10 -1.20 12.60
C ILE A 191 1.32 -0.75 12.30
N LEU A 192 2.17 -0.79 13.33
CA LEU A 192 3.57 -0.44 13.22
C LEU A 192 4.35 -1.65 12.69
N VAL A 193 5.02 -1.48 11.55
CA VAL A 193 5.88 -2.51 10.96
C VAL A 193 7.27 -1.92 10.75
N ASN A 194 8.25 -2.47 11.45
CA ASN A 194 9.65 -2.08 11.38
C ASN A 194 10.54 -3.23 11.87
N ARG A 195 11.81 -2.97 12.16
CA ARG A 195 12.75 -4.03 12.60
C ARG A 195 12.40 -4.65 13.96
N GLN A 196 11.70 -3.91 14.82
CA GLN A 196 11.25 -4.36 16.14
C GLN A 196 9.85 -5.02 16.06
N HIS A 197 8.99 -4.56 15.15
CA HIS A 197 7.61 -5.02 14.97
C HIS A 197 7.50 -5.72 13.62
N LYS A 198 7.60 -7.06 13.64
CA LYS A 198 7.68 -7.87 12.42
C LYS A 198 6.36 -8.57 12.13
N LEU A 199 5.99 -8.59 10.87
CA LEU A 199 4.92 -9.45 10.36
C LEU A 199 5.45 -10.87 10.10
N GLY A 200 4.59 -11.84 10.33
CA GLY A 200 4.84 -13.24 9.99
C GLY A 200 4.79 -13.48 8.48
N LYS A 201 5.26 -14.66 8.07
CA LYS A 201 5.29 -15.04 6.65
C LYS A 201 3.90 -15.11 6.01
N ASN A 202 2.89 -15.45 6.80
CA ASN A 202 1.52 -15.65 6.33
C ASN A 202 0.60 -14.47 6.67
N ASP A 203 1.13 -13.42 7.32
CA ASP A 203 0.35 -12.23 7.62
C ASP A 203 0.14 -11.44 6.33
N ALA A 204 -1.10 -11.42 5.87
CA ALA A 204 -1.52 -10.73 4.66
C ALA A 204 -2.81 -9.94 4.94
N PRO A 205 -2.98 -8.77 4.31
CA PRO A 205 -4.23 -8.02 4.39
C PRO A 205 -5.39 -8.82 3.79
N THR A 206 -6.59 -8.62 4.33
CA THR A 206 -7.82 -9.32 3.89
C THR A 206 -8.53 -8.60 2.74
N ASP A 207 -8.33 -7.29 2.56
CA ASP A 207 -9.00 -6.50 1.52
C ASP A 207 -8.02 -5.88 0.52
N LEU A 208 -7.24 -6.74 -0.16
CA LEU A 208 -6.37 -6.35 -1.25
C LEU A 208 -7.14 -6.22 -2.55
N VAL A 209 -6.92 -5.12 -3.27
CA VAL A 209 -7.44 -4.87 -4.61
C VAL A 209 -6.30 -4.68 -5.61
N THR A 210 -6.53 -5.02 -6.86
CA THR A 210 -5.64 -4.62 -7.95
C THR A 210 -5.85 -3.13 -8.20
N ILE A 211 -4.78 -2.34 -8.14
CA ILE A 211 -4.85 -0.86 -8.24
C ILE A 211 -5.53 -0.43 -9.54
N GLU A 212 -5.21 -1.08 -10.66
CA GLU A 212 -5.76 -0.79 -11.99
C GLU A 212 -7.27 -1.07 -12.10
N ASN A 213 -7.84 -1.87 -11.19
CA ASN A 213 -9.29 -2.12 -11.13
C ASN A 213 -10.04 -1.03 -10.35
N VAL A 214 -9.32 -0.20 -9.59
CA VAL A 214 -9.90 0.89 -8.76
C VAL A 214 -9.59 2.25 -9.36
N LEU A 215 -8.36 2.43 -9.88
CA LEU A 215 -7.87 3.70 -10.40
C LEU A 215 -7.62 3.61 -11.91
N SER A 216 -8.16 4.57 -12.67
CA SER A 216 -7.92 4.65 -14.11
C SER A 216 -6.47 5.06 -14.42
N ALA A 217 -5.99 4.69 -15.62
CA ALA A 217 -4.67 5.05 -16.11
C ALA A 217 -4.46 6.58 -16.28
N ASP A 218 -5.55 7.35 -16.35
CA ASP A 218 -5.50 8.82 -16.38
C ASP A 218 -5.12 9.40 -15.01
N ILE A 219 -5.44 8.70 -13.92
CA ILE A 219 -5.07 9.10 -12.57
C ILE A 219 -3.64 8.66 -12.27
N VAL A 220 -3.32 7.38 -12.50
CA VAL A 220 -2.01 6.82 -12.17
C VAL A 220 -1.62 5.67 -13.09
N LYS A 221 -0.35 5.61 -13.45
CA LYS A 221 0.23 4.44 -14.11
C LYS A 221 0.74 3.46 -13.06
N VAL A 222 0.58 2.17 -13.32
CA VAL A 222 1.15 1.11 -12.49
C VAL A 222 2.33 0.49 -13.25
N LYS A 223 3.50 0.45 -12.62
CA LYS A 223 4.73 -0.05 -13.28
C LYS A 223 4.65 -1.53 -13.62
N TYR A 224 4.04 -2.30 -12.74
CA TYR A 224 3.87 -3.74 -12.92
C TYR A 224 2.38 -4.07 -12.82
N SER A 225 1.79 -4.51 -13.92
CA SER A 225 0.36 -4.84 -13.97
C SER A 225 0.00 -5.91 -12.94
N GLY A 226 -1.17 -5.76 -12.32
CA GLY A 226 -1.63 -6.63 -11.26
C GLY A 226 -1.07 -6.30 -9.86
N THR A 227 -0.37 -5.15 -9.71
CA THR A 227 0.05 -4.65 -8.40
C THR A 227 -1.16 -4.43 -7.50
N LYS A 228 -1.10 -4.97 -6.29
CA LYS A 228 -2.20 -4.88 -5.31
C LYS A 228 -1.87 -3.90 -4.19
N ALA A 229 -2.91 -3.41 -3.52
CA ALA A 229 -2.84 -2.65 -2.28
C ALA A 229 -4.13 -2.81 -1.48
N ASP A 230 -4.15 -2.33 -0.25
CA ASP A 230 -5.38 -2.21 0.54
C ASP A 230 -6.41 -1.34 -0.19
N ARG A 231 -7.67 -1.74 -0.16
CA ARG A 231 -8.75 -1.04 -0.87
C ARG A 231 -8.92 0.39 -0.39
N THR A 232 -9.07 0.58 0.93
CA THR A 232 -9.31 1.91 1.51
C THR A 232 -8.14 2.85 1.22
N ALA A 233 -6.91 2.34 1.36
CA ALA A 233 -5.72 3.11 1.03
C ALA A 233 -5.63 3.42 -0.48
N THR A 234 -6.07 2.50 -1.36
CA THR A 234 -6.10 2.72 -2.82
C THR A 234 -7.14 3.77 -3.20
N GLU A 235 -8.33 3.74 -2.60
CA GLU A 235 -9.37 4.76 -2.83
C GLU A 235 -8.91 6.15 -2.35
N ALA A 236 -8.29 6.22 -1.18
CA ALA A 236 -7.69 7.46 -0.67
C ALA A 236 -6.56 7.98 -1.57
N LEU A 237 -5.72 7.08 -2.11
CA LEU A 237 -4.70 7.41 -3.11
C LEU A 237 -5.34 8.02 -4.35
N GLY A 238 -6.42 7.45 -4.85
CA GLY A 238 -7.17 7.97 -6.00
C GLY A 238 -7.67 9.40 -5.76
N GLN A 239 -8.23 9.67 -4.57
CA GLN A 239 -8.66 11.02 -4.18
C GLN A 239 -7.48 12.00 -4.15
N MET A 240 -6.36 11.62 -3.56
CA MET A 240 -5.14 12.42 -3.47
C MET A 240 -4.59 12.77 -4.87
N LEU A 241 -4.43 11.77 -5.73
CA LEU A 241 -3.86 11.99 -7.07
C LEU A 241 -4.82 12.75 -7.99
N SER A 242 -6.14 12.56 -7.85
CA SER A 242 -7.14 13.35 -8.60
C SER A 242 -7.09 14.83 -8.21
N ALA A 243 -6.91 15.14 -6.93
CA ALA A 243 -6.73 16.52 -6.47
C ALA A 243 -5.42 17.12 -7.02
N ALA A 244 -4.31 16.38 -7.01
CA ALA A 244 -3.07 16.82 -7.60
C ALA A 244 -3.23 17.15 -9.11
N ILE A 245 -3.95 16.30 -9.84
CA ILE A 245 -4.25 16.52 -11.27
C ILE A 245 -5.09 17.78 -11.47
N ALA A 246 -6.09 18.03 -10.61
CA ALA A 246 -6.89 19.25 -10.65
C ALA A 246 -6.02 20.51 -10.42
N ASP A 247 -4.96 20.41 -9.62
CA ASP A 247 -3.96 21.47 -9.38
C ASP A 247 -2.86 21.51 -10.48
N GLY A 248 -3.03 20.75 -11.57
CA GLY A 248 -2.09 20.73 -12.71
C GLY A 248 -0.86 19.84 -12.51
N VAL A 249 -0.83 19.00 -11.48
CA VAL A 249 0.29 18.08 -11.20
C VAL A 249 -0.13 16.65 -11.54
N SER A 250 0.44 16.07 -12.58
CA SER A 250 0.04 14.77 -13.14
C SER A 250 1.24 13.86 -13.43
N ASN A 251 1.01 12.74 -14.14
CA ASN A 251 2.03 11.77 -14.55
C ASN A 251 2.65 10.98 -13.39
N PHE A 252 1.82 10.56 -12.46
CA PHE A 252 2.21 9.69 -11.36
C PHE A 252 2.36 8.23 -11.79
N GLN A 253 3.26 7.50 -11.14
CA GLN A 253 3.43 6.07 -11.32
C GLN A 253 3.59 5.39 -9.97
N ILE A 254 2.83 4.32 -9.73
CA ILE A 254 3.08 3.39 -8.63
C ILE A 254 4.17 2.42 -9.07
N SER A 255 5.32 2.48 -8.42
CA SER A 255 6.45 1.59 -8.67
C SER A 255 6.46 0.36 -7.77
N SER A 256 5.83 0.45 -6.59
CA SER A 256 5.63 -0.65 -5.64
C SER A 256 4.43 -0.34 -4.73
N ALA A 257 3.70 -1.38 -4.31
CA ALA A 257 2.67 -1.30 -3.28
C ALA A 257 2.69 -2.59 -2.44
N TYR A 258 1.62 -3.38 -2.37
CA TYR A 258 1.65 -4.64 -1.62
C TYR A 258 2.76 -5.57 -2.10
N ARG A 259 3.46 -6.17 -1.15
CA ARG A 259 4.55 -7.10 -1.40
C ARG A 259 4.53 -8.18 -0.32
N THR A 260 4.42 -9.44 -0.71
CA THR A 260 4.43 -10.57 0.20
C THR A 260 5.78 -10.70 0.94
N TYR A 261 5.78 -11.39 2.07
CA TYR A 261 7.02 -11.76 2.77
C TYR A 261 8.04 -12.43 1.83
N SER A 262 7.58 -13.35 0.97
CA SER A 262 8.45 -14.09 0.06
C SER A 262 9.04 -13.20 -1.05
N GLU A 263 8.30 -12.23 -1.55
CA GLU A 263 8.80 -11.24 -2.52
C GLU A 263 9.82 -10.31 -1.87
N GLN A 264 9.57 -9.87 -0.63
CA GLN A 264 10.52 -9.09 0.14
C GLN A 264 11.82 -9.88 0.36
N GLN A 265 11.74 -11.17 0.69
CA GLN A 265 12.93 -12.01 0.85
C GLN A 265 13.72 -12.12 -0.45
N LYS A 266 13.07 -12.27 -1.60
CA LYS A 266 13.75 -12.27 -2.91
C LYS A 266 14.47 -10.95 -3.19
N LEU A 267 13.91 -9.79 -2.79
CA LEU A 267 14.61 -8.51 -2.92
C LEU A 267 15.89 -8.47 -2.08
N VAL A 268 15.83 -8.96 -0.84
CA VAL A 268 17.01 -9.10 0.03
C VAL A 268 18.04 -9.98 -0.64
N ASP A 269 17.65 -11.17 -1.09
CA ASP A 269 18.57 -12.16 -1.70
C ASP A 269 19.23 -11.59 -2.97
N ASN A 270 18.48 -10.91 -3.82
CA ASN A 270 19.00 -10.25 -5.03
C ASN A 270 19.99 -9.13 -4.68
N SER A 271 19.71 -8.34 -3.64
CA SER A 271 20.60 -7.27 -3.20
C SER A 271 21.89 -7.83 -2.63
N VAL A 272 21.82 -8.87 -1.79
CA VAL A 272 23.00 -9.60 -1.27
C VAL A 272 23.84 -10.16 -2.41
N ALA A 273 23.21 -10.78 -3.40
CA ALA A 273 23.93 -11.32 -4.57
C ALA A 273 24.64 -10.22 -5.37
N LYS A 274 23.99 -9.04 -5.54
CA LYS A 274 24.59 -7.87 -6.18
C LYS A 274 25.80 -7.35 -5.40
N TYR A 275 25.70 -7.22 -4.07
CA TYR A 275 26.83 -6.79 -3.23
C TYR A 275 27.99 -7.79 -3.33
N ARG A 276 27.73 -9.09 -3.26
CA ARG A 276 28.77 -10.14 -3.41
C ARG A 276 29.47 -10.09 -4.77
N LYS A 277 28.69 -9.86 -5.84
CA LYS A 277 29.26 -9.73 -7.19
C LYS A 277 30.21 -8.53 -7.30
N ASN A 278 29.81 -7.39 -6.71
CA ASN A 278 30.57 -6.16 -6.79
C ASN A 278 31.74 -6.10 -5.78
N ASN A 279 31.72 -6.94 -4.74
CA ASN A 279 32.70 -6.98 -3.67
C ASN A 279 33.03 -8.45 -3.33
N PRO A 280 33.85 -9.13 -4.16
CA PRO A 280 34.12 -10.56 -4.00
C PRO A 280 34.69 -10.95 -2.63
N ASP A 281 35.44 -10.04 -2.00
CA ASP A 281 36.10 -10.27 -0.70
C ASP A 281 35.18 -10.01 0.51
N TRP A 282 33.93 -9.55 0.28
CA TRP A 282 33.03 -9.35 1.38
C TRP A 282 32.42 -10.67 1.87
N SER A 283 32.36 -10.84 3.19
CA SER A 283 31.58 -11.91 3.78
C SER A 283 30.09 -11.76 3.43
N ARG A 284 29.35 -12.87 3.52
CA ARG A 284 27.88 -12.83 3.35
C ARG A 284 27.22 -11.87 4.34
N ASP A 285 27.68 -11.86 5.59
CA ASP A 285 27.11 -11.00 6.64
C ASP A 285 27.37 -9.53 6.38
N ARG A 286 28.52 -9.16 5.83
CA ARG A 286 28.81 -7.79 5.40
C ARG A 286 27.89 -7.38 4.25
N CYS A 287 27.67 -8.26 3.26
CA CYS A 287 26.74 -8.00 2.17
C CYS A 287 25.30 -7.84 2.69
N LEU A 288 24.90 -8.66 3.65
CA LEU A 288 23.58 -8.60 4.29
C LEU A 288 23.40 -7.30 5.08
N SER A 289 24.39 -6.90 5.88
CA SER A 289 24.40 -5.61 6.58
C SER A 289 24.24 -4.43 5.61
N ALA A 290 25.03 -4.44 4.52
CA ALA A 290 24.94 -3.40 3.50
C ALA A 290 23.55 -3.39 2.82
N THR A 291 22.97 -4.57 2.56
CA THR A 291 21.61 -4.71 2.01
C THR A 291 20.59 -4.08 2.94
N TYR A 292 20.65 -4.33 4.25
CA TYR A 292 19.66 -3.82 5.21
C TYR A 292 19.70 -2.31 5.43
N ASN A 293 20.68 -1.59 4.89
CA ASN A 293 20.66 -0.14 4.88
C ASN A 293 19.62 0.44 3.90
N THR A 294 19.26 -0.31 2.85
CA THR A 294 18.39 0.17 1.77
C THR A 294 17.22 -0.77 1.46
N VAL A 295 17.26 -2.02 1.92
CA VAL A 295 16.21 -3.02 1.70
C VAL A 295 15.80 -3.58 3.05
N ALA A 296 14.55 -3.40 3.42
CA ALA A 296 14.00 -3.95 4.66
C ALA A 296 14.12 -5.49 4.69
N PRO A 297 14.52 -6.10 5.81
CA PRO A 297 14.37 -7.54 6.00
C PRO A 297 12.92 -8.01 5.76
N ALA A 298 12.73 -9.25 5.32
CA ALA A 298 11.40 -9.82 5.17
C ALA A 298 10.64 -9.79 6.51
N GLY A 299 9.38 -9.41 6.46
CA GLY A 299 8.53 -9.19 7.65
C GLY A 299 8.69 -7.82 8.30
N THR A 300 9.64 -6.98 7.88
CA THR A 300 9.85 -5.64 8.44
C THR A 300 9.54 -4.51 7.46
N SER A 301 8.96 -4.85 6.31
CA SER A 301 8.54 -3.90 5.28
C SER A 301 7.06 -3.60 5.38
N GLU A 302 6.70 -2.32 5.43
CA GLU A 302 5.30 -1.86 5.45
C GLU A 302 4.53 -2.24 4.18
N HIS A 303 5.20 -2.53 3.08
CA HIS A 303 4.55 -3.04 1.87
C HIS A 303 3.77 -4.35 2.10
N GLN A 304 4.13 -5.13 3.13
CA GLN A 304 3.37 -6.34 3.49
C GLN A 304 2.00 -6.02 4.10
N THR A 305 1.77 -4.80 4.57
CA THR A 305 0.46 -4.35 5.07
C THR A 305 -0.53 -3.97 3.97
N GLY A 306 -0.05 -3.76 2.73
CA GLY A 306 -0.85 -3.18 1.66
C GLY A 306 -1.12 -1.67 1.80
N LEU A 307 -0.62 -1.02 2.87
CA LEU A 307 -0.86 0.39 3.20
C LEU A 307 0.26 1.33 2.71
N ALA A 308 1.33 0.80 2.14
CA ALA A 308 2.47 1.57 1.65
C ALA A 308 2.52 1.60 0.13
N PHE A 309 2.82 2.78 -0.41
CA PHE A 309 2.94 3.04 -1.85
C PHE A 309 4.23 3.77 -2.16
N ASP A 310 5.01 3.23 -3.11
CA ASP A 310 6.13 3.94 -3.70
C ASP A 310 5.62 4.70 -4.94
N ILE A 311 5.48 6.01 -4.81
CA ILE A 311 5.00 6.90 -5.86
C ILE A 311 6.19 7.53 -6.57
N THR A 312 6.23 7.44 -7.89
CA THR A 312 7.33 7.93 -8.73
C THR A 312 6.80 8.70 -9.93
N VAL A 313 7.71 9.23 -10.74
CA VAL A 313 7.42 9.81 -12.05
C VAL A 313 8.18 9.01 -13.11
N PRO A 314 7.52 8.53 -14.17
CA PRO A 314 8.20 7.74 -15.19
C PRO A 314 9.43 8.44 -15.78
N GLY A 315 10.56 7.76 -15.80
CA GLY A 315 11.77 8.18 -16.50
C GLY A 315 12.61 9.26 -15.81
N VAL A 316 12.22 9.76 -14.62
CA VAL A 316 12.97 10.78 -13.88
C VAL A 316 13.10 10.42 -12.40
N SER A 317 14.08 11.04 -11.72
CA SER A 317 14.16 10.98 -10.25
C SER A 317 12.94 11.69 -9.66
N PHE A 318 12.30 11.06 -8.67
CA PHE A 318 11.14 11.65 -8.00
C PHE A 318 11.49 12.87 -7.16
N THR A 319 12.67 12.84 -6.52
CA THR A 319 13.15 13.92 -5.66
C THR A 319 13.32 15.24 -6.43
N GLY A 320 12.71 16.30 -5.92
CA GLY A 320 12.75 17.65 -6.50
C GLY A 320 11.65 17.92 -7.54
N THR A 321 10.87 16.92 -7.96
CA THR A 321 9.75 17.10 -8.90
C THR A 321 8.60 17.90 -8.31
N GLN A 322 7.72 18.44 -9.16
CA GLN A 322 6.47 19.07 -8.74
C GLN A 322 5.56 18.05 -8.05
N GLN A 323 5.56 16.81 -8.52
CA GLN A 323 4.80 15.71 -7.94
C GLN A 323 5.21 15.44 -6.49
N GLN A 324 6.52 15.34 -6.21
CA GLN A 324 7.00 15.21 -4.84
C GLN A 324 6.55 16.38 -3.97
N LYS A 325 6.77 17.62 -4.43
CA LYS A 325 6.44 18.81 -3.65
C LYS A 325 4.97 18.88 -3.30
N TRP A 326 4.10 18.61 -4.27
CA TRP A 326 2.66 18.60 -4.06
C TRP A 326 2.26 17.49 -3.08
N LEU A 327 2.70 16.25 -3.30
CA LEU A 327 2.35 15.13 -2.44
C LEU A 327 2.84 15.33 -1.00
N HIS A 328 4.07 15.85 -0.81
CA HIS A 328 4.59 16.13 0.54
C HIS A 328 3.79 17.23 1.26
N ALA A 329 3.23 18.19 0.53
CA ALA A 329 2.43 19.27 1.10
C ALA A 329 1.01 18.81 1.47
N HIS A 330 0.43 17.88 0.72
CA HIS A 330 -1.01 17.58 0.77
C HIS A 330 -1.37 16.16 1.21
N CYS A 331 -0.41 15.22 1.28
CA CYS A 331 -0.72 13.81 1.54
C CYS A 331 -1.50 13.57 2.84
N ALA A 332 -1.29 14.38 3.87
CA ALA A 332 -1.97 14.25 5.15
C ALA A 332 -3.49 14.50 5.05
N GLU A 333 -3.94 15.35 4.13
CA GLU A 333 -5.37 15.64 3.89
C GLU A 333 -6.13 14.39 3.40
N TYR A 334 -5.38 13.43 2.83
CA TYR A 334 -5.90 12.17 2.29
C TYR A 334 -5.56 10.96 3.16
N GLY A 335 -4.98 11.17 4.34
CA GLY A 335 -4.67 10.10 5.28
C GLY A 335 -3.30 9.43 5.06
N PHE A 336 -2.42 10.06 4.28
CA PHE A 336 -1.06 9.58 4.06
C PHE A 336 -0.02 10.39 4.83
N ILE A 337 1.10 9.76 5.13
CA ILE A 337 2.31 10.42 5.63
C ILE A 337 3.49 10.10 4.73
N VAL A 338 4.44 11.04 4.62
CA VAL A 338 5.79 10.75 4.13
C VAL A 338 6.50 9.95 5.23
N ARG A 339 6.70 8.66 5.00
CA ARG A 339 7.02 7.72 6.08
C ARG A 339 8.43 7.86 6.63
N PHE A 340 9.41 8.03 5.73
CA PHE A 340 10.82 8.05 6.08
C PHE A 340 11.45 9.39 5.70
N THR A 341 11.59 10.27 6.70
CA THR A 341 12.23 11.58 6.54
C THR A 341 13.66 11.56 7.06
N ALA A 342 14.48 12.52 6.63
CA ALA A 342 15.89 12.59 7.02
C ALA A 342 16.05 12.78 8.56
N GLU A 343 15.15 13.53 9.16
CA GLU A 343 15.17 13.86 10.60
C GLU A 343 14.81 12.65 11.48
N LYS A 344 14.07 11.68 10.91
CA LYS A 344 13.53 10.53 11.66
C LYS A 344 14.30 9.21 11.44
N GLN A 345 15.41 9.23 10.69
CA GLN A 345 16.17 8.01 10.35
C GLN A 345 16.61 7.19 11.58
N LYS A 346 16.97 7.88 12.68
CA LYS A 346 17.38 7.20 13.91
C LYS A 346 16.24 6.45 14.60
N LEU A 347 15.01 6.96 14.48
CA LEU A 347 13.81 6.37 15.07
C LEU A 347 13.24 5.26 14.19
N THR A 348 13.11 5.52 12.90
CA THR A 348 12.54 4.57 11.94
C THR A 348 13.50 3.44 11.56
N GLY A 349 14.82 3.69 11.69
CA GLY A 349 15.87 2.76 11.27
C GLY A 349 16.05 2.65 9.74
N PHE A 350 15.42 3.55 8.96
CA PHE A 350 15.52 3.62 7.50
C PHE A 350 16.07 4.97 7.04
N VAL A 351 16.77 4.97 5.91
CA VAL A 351 17.17 6.21 5.23
C VAL A 351 15.94 6.94 4.70
N ALA A 352 16.10 8.25 4.43
CA ALA A 352 15.00 9.05 3.88
C ALA A 352 14.56 8.55 2.50
N GLU A 353 13.25 8.37 2.33
CA GLU A 353 12.62 7.92 1.10
C GLU A 353 11.49 8.87 0.71
N SER A 354 11.76 9.79 -0.19
CA SER A 354 10.81 10.83 -0.59
C SER A 354 9.59 10.29 -1.36
N TRP A 355 9.69 9.08 -1.87
CA TRP A 355 8.67 8.37 -2.68
C TRP A 355 7.76 7.46 -1.88
N HIS A 356 8.12 7.13 -0.62
CA HIS A 356 7.40 6.15 0.19
C HIS A 356 6.33 6.83 1.03
N PHE A 357 5.06 6.56 0.69
CA PHE A 357 3.88 7.09 1.38
C PHE A 357 3.17 5.97 2.12
N ARG A 358 2.85 6.21 3.39
CA ARG A 358 2.11 5.27 4.24
C ARG A 358 0.73 5.82 4.56
N TYR A 359 -0.31 5.03 4.29
CA TYR A 359 -1.68 5.33 4.73
C TYR A 359 -1.83 4.99 6.21
N VAL A 360 -2.36 5.94 6.98
CA VAL A 360 -2.59 5.84 8.44
C VAL A 360 -3.99 6.35 8.83
N GLY A 361 -4.81 6.75 7.86
CA GLY A 361 -6.08 7.44 8.10
C GLY A 361 -5.92 8.95 8.30
N LYS A 362 -6.96 9.74 8.00
CA LYS A 362 -6.89 11.21 7.97
C LYS A 362 -6.57 11.82 9.34
N GLU A 363 -7.19 11.32 10.38
CA GLU A 363 -7.01 11.81 11.74
C GLU A 363 -5.56 11.64 12.22
N ALA A 364 -5.00 10.44 12.06
CA ALA A 364 -3.62 10.16 12.44
C ALA A 364 -2.63 10.93 11.57
N ALA A 365 -2.85 10.99 10.25
CA ALA A 365 -1.99 11.74 9.33
C ALA A 365 -1.91 13.22 9.68
N ALA A 366 -3.06 13.85 10.02
CA ALA A 366 -3.11 15.25 10.44
C ALA A 366 -2.28 15.49 11.71
N VAL A 367 -2.46 14.64 12.74
CA VAL A 367 -1.74 14.77 14.03
C VAL A 367 -0.24 14.53 13.83
N ILE A 368 0.15 13.49 13.07
CA ILE A 368 1.55 13.16 12.77
C ILE A 368 2.22 14.34 12.06
N THR A 369 1.58 14.88 11.03
CA THR A 369 2.14 15.98 10.22
C THR A 369 2.22 17.27 11.01
N GLN A 370 1.16 17.64 11.76
CA GLN A 370 1.11 18.85 12.56
C GLN A 370 2.21 18.89 13.62
N ASN A 371 2.55 17.74 14.23
CA ASN A 371 3.55 17.64 15.28
C ASN A 371 4.95 17.31 14.75
N GLY A 372 5.11 17.04 13.46
CA GLY A 372 6.36 16.60 12.87
C GLY A 372 6.85 15.25 13.42
N TRP A 373 5.93 14.35 13.74
CA TRP A 373 6.23 13.01 14.26
C TRP A 373 6.45 12.01 13.11
N CYS A 374 7.04 10.86 13.44
CA CYS A 374 6.92 9.64 12.63
C CYS A 374 5.85 8.72 13.22
N LEU A 375 5.54 7.63 12.55
CA LEU A 375 4.53 6.67 13.01
C LEU A 375 4.91 6.05 14.37
N GLU A 376 6.19 5.77 14.60
CA GLU A 376 6.70 5.26 15.87
C GLU A 376 6.37 6.20 17.03
N GLU A 377 6.64 7.50 16.87
CA GLU A 377 6.34 8.51 17.90
C GLU A 377 4.83 8.65 18.12
N TYR A 378 4.04 8.57 17.06
CA TYR A 378 2.58 8.63 17.18
C TYR A 378 2.01 7.46 17.98
N VAL A 379 2.41 6.23 17.63
CA VAL A 379 1.95 5.01 18.32
C VAL A 379 2.36 5.04 19.80
N GLU A 380 3.61 5.42 20.11
CA GLU A 380 4.09 5.55 21.49
C GLU A 380 3.28 6.60 22.28
N LYS A 381 3.08 7.80 21.72
CA LYS A 381 2.39 8.91 22.40
C LYS A 381 0.90 8.67 22.58
N MET A 382 0.28 7.91 21.70
CA MET A 382 -1.15 7.53 21.80
C MET A 382 -1.37 6.28 22.64
N GLY A 383 -0.30 5.59 23.06
CA GLY A 383 -0.39 4.34 23.85
C GLY A 383 -1.01 3.18 23.07
N LEU A 384 -0.72 3.10 21.76
CA LEU A 384 -1.26 2.10 20.83
C LEU A 384 -0.30 0.92 20.69
#